data_00a56475d0f9f9f809a368e0d446533f
#
_entry.id   00a56475d0f9f9f809a368e0d446533f
#
_cell.length_a   1.000
_cell.length_b   1.000
_cell.length_c   1.000
_cell.angle_alpha   90.00
_cell.angle_beta   90.00
_cell.angle_gamma   90.00
#
_symmetry.space_group_name_H-M   'P 1'
#
loop_
_entity.id
_entity.type
_entity.pdbx_description
1 polymer ?
#
loop_
_entity_poly.entity_id
_entity_poly.type
_entity_poly.pdbx_seq_one_letter_code
_entity_poly.pdbx_strand_id
1 'polypeptide(L)'
;MSPLLHRSVVRLLFIALVSVLGLSACSLDIPVENELTDPKAISSVQTAYEALASAYTSYPKMELELSLLSDELVPTYRASQNPQLAQLYAYTDYALQSLAKDLWGSYYETVKDVNAVLVRLPDLRSHLSEVDQLQLDYLAGEAKALKALSYLQLLQLFATPYTDTAHPAGIVLKDRVEREELPRSSKSETVKAIERLLQEALTALEVKTRPHYGAASGFINAATVRTLLARLYLYTGEWAKVEAITRSLVRQPLSPAMIPATPQAWTQGAPSVALFATAVTESYYNAIYAPVRGLGYATYQLPRSRHFAETDQRHRSYALDSTLQVDATTMLPLQVVGKYPALIFSGGLPAFTCVVRTTEPLFLRAEALARMGQDKAARDLINSYLRLVGADELPATLTEATLADAIIEEKAREFAGEGLRFFDLKRLGLPIVHYTPNEERVALTLPAESYRRTLPIPATERVNRSIGAQNPGWPELLH
;
A
#
# COMPACT_ATOMS: atom_id res chain seq x y z
N MET A 1 34.79 43.03 -67.36
CA MET A 1 33.84 42.61 -66.33
C MET A 1 34.54 42.82 -65.00
N SER A 2 33.94 43.63 -64.15
CA SER A 2 34.55 44.16 -62.91
C SER A 2 34.69 43.05 -61.83
N PRO A 3 35.77 42.96 -61.09
CA PRO A 3 35.98 41.96 -60.04
C PRO A 3 34.99 42.05 -58.87
N LEU A 4 34.21 43.11 -58.81
CA LEU A 4 33.15 43.32 -57.82
C LEU A 4 31.92 42.46 -58.06
N LEU A 5 31.56 42.17 -59.32
CA LEU A 5 30.38 41.34 -59.68
C LEU A 5 30.65 39.85 -59.29
N HIS A 6 31.88 39.40 -59.44
CA HIS A 6 32.24 38.01 -59.14
C HIS A 6 32.18 37.70 -57.64
N ARG A 7 32.55 38.66 -56.79
CA ARG A 7 32.47 38.53 -55.31
C ARG A 7 31.01 38.54 -54.79
N SER A 8 30.14 39.26 -55.43
CA SER A 8 28.70 39.32 -55.05
C SER A 8 27.98 38.03 -55.45
N VAL A 9 28.24 37.44 -56.59
CA VAL A 9 27.65 36.20 -57.08
C VAL A 9 28.11 35.01 -56.18
N VAL A 10 29.40 34.96 -55.82
CA VAL A 10 29.97 33.91 -54.93
C VAL A 10 29.37 34.05 -53.53
N ARG A 11 29.15 35.25 -52.98
CA ARG A 11 28.46 35.44 -51.69
C ARG A 11 27.02 35.02 -51.71
N LEU A 12 26.28 35.32 -52.79
CA LEU A 12 24.85 34.89 -52.92
C LEU A 12 24.74 33.37 -53.06
N LEU A 13 25.64 32.74 -53.80
CA LEU A 13 25.70 31.27 -53.91
C LEU A 13 26.07 30.59 -52.56
N PHE A 14 26.96 31.20 -51.76
CA PHE A 14 27.32 30.69 -50.46
C PHE A 14 26.19 30.81 -49.44
N ILE A 15 25.44 31.95 -49.47
CA ILE A 15 24.27 32.14 -48.63
C ILE A 15 23.14 31.20 -49.04
N ALA A 16 22.90 30.96 -50.35
CA ALA A 16 21.95 29.98 -50.82
C ALA A 16 22.28 28.56 -50.44
N LEU A 17 23.59 28.19 -50.49
CA LEU A 17 24.06 26.85 -50.09
C LEU A 17 23.93 26.63 -48.57
N VAL A 18 24.22 27.64 -47.74
CA VAL A 18 24.02 27.58 -46.28
C VAL A 18 22.53 27.53 -45.91
N SER A 19 21.69 28.20 -46.67
CA SER A 19 20.21 28.15 -46.45
C SER A 19 19.62 26.78 -46.81
N VAL A 20 20.15 26.06 -47.78
CA VAL A 20 19.67 24.73 -48.19
C VAL A 20 20.21 23.65 -47.19
N LEU A 21 21.35 23.86 -46.60
CA LEU A 21 21.90 22.96 -45.55
C LEU A 21 21.22 23.17 -44.16
N GLY A 22 20.58 24.32 -43.95
CA GLY A 22 19.84 24.63 -42.71
C GLY A 22 18.42 24.09 -42.66
N LEU A 23 17.86 23.50 -43.75
CA LEU A 23 16.49 22.98 -43.81
C LEU A 23 16.38 21.46 -43.63
N SER A 24 17.48 20.74 -43.41
CA SER A 24 17.42 19.43 -42.79
C SER A 24 17.34 19.63 -41.28
N ALA A 25 16.23 20.24 -40.79
CA ALA A 25 15.79 20.04 -39.47
C ALA A 25 15.49 18.53 -39.35
N CYS A 26 16.46 17.79 -38.80
CA CYS A 26 16.14 16.55 -38.12
C CYS A 26 14.95 16.90 -37.22
N SER A 27 13.79 16.33 -37.47
CA SER A 27 12.84 16.18 -36.41
C SER A 27 13.59 15.40 -35.34
N LEU A 28 14.01 16.10 -34.31
CA LEU A 28 14.43 15.46 -33.08
C LEU A 28 13.13 14.88 -32.47
N ASP A 29 12.64 13.80 -33.06
CA ASP A 29 11.83 12.83 -32.35
C ASP A 29 12.80 12.20 -31.34
N ILE A 30 13.07 12.95 -30.26
CA ILE A 30 13.61 12.34 -29.05
C ILE A 30 12.43 11.51 -28.56
N PRO A 31 12.46 10.18 -28.67
CA PRO A 31 11.50 9.37 -27.97
C PRO A 31 11.64 9.82 -26.52
N VAL A 32 10.54 10.21 -25.90
CA VAL A 32 10.50 10.42 -24.46
C VAL A 32 10.77 9.04 -23.90
N GLU A 33 12.01 8.76 -23.50
CA GLU A 33 12.52 7.44 -23.12
C GLU A 33 11.79 6.81 -21.92
N ASN A 34 10.73 7.43 -21.44
CA ASN A 34 9.91 7.00 -20.29
C ASN A 34 8.41 6.85 -20.60
N GLU A 35 7.96 6.93 -21.82
CA GLU A 35 6.56 6.64 -22.11
C GLU A 35 6.38 5.14 -22.42
N LEU A 36 5.88 4.40 -21.42
CA LEU A 36 5.33 3.04 -21.55
C LEU A 36 4.20 2.95 -22.62
N THR A 37 3.84 4.07 -23.23
CA THR A 37 2.84 4.20 -24.31
C THR A 37 3.41 3.88 -25.69
N ASP A 38 4.75 3.83 -25.88
CA ASP A 38 5.33 3.41 -27.15
C ASP A 38 5.01 1.92 -27.42
N PRO A 39 4.33 1.61 -28.54
CA PRO A 39 4.07 0.22 -28.93
C PRO A 39 5.31 -0.67 -29.02
N LYS A 40 6.50 -0.09 -29.18
CA LYS A 40 7.77 -0.81 -29.31
C LYS A 40 8.51 -0.99 -27.99
N ALA A 41 8.09 -0.30 -26.94
CA ALA A 41 8.76 -0.35 -25.62
C ALA A 41 8.72 -1.75 -25.00
N ILE A 42 7.63 -2.49 -25.18
CA ILE A 42 7.48 -3.87 -24.67
C ILE A 42 7.52 -4.83 -25.85
N SER A 43 8.70 -5.39 -26.14
CA SER A 43 8.98 -6.26 -27.29
C SER A 43 9.54 -7.64 -26.93
N SER A 44 9.76 -7.91 -25.63
CA SER A 44 10.28 -9.17 -25.11
C SER A 44 9.76 -9.41 -23.68
N VAL A 45 9.98 -10.63 -23.16
CA VAL A 45 9.69 -10.95 -21.75
C VAL A 45 10.50 -10.04 -20.82
N GLN A 46 11.75 -9.74 -21.17
CA GLN A 46 12.62 -8.86 -20.38
C GLN A 46 12.06 -7.44 -20.31
N THR A 47 11.65 -6.84 -21.44
CA THR A 47 11.09 -5.49 -21.46
C THR A 47 9.70 -5.44 -20.80
N ALA A 48 8.90 -6.52 -20.87
CA ALA A 48 7.66 -6.64 -20.11
C ALA A 48 7.92 -6.69 -18.61
N TYR A 49 8.95 -7.40 -18.16
CA TYR A 49 9.40 -7.42 -16.77
C TYR A 49 9.82 -6.03 -16.29
N GLU A 50 10.66 -5.32 -17.08
CA GLU A 50 11.13 -3.97 -16.72
C GLU A 50 10.00 -2.97 -16.62
N ALA A 51 9.02 -3.02 -17.54
CA ALA A 51 7.82 -2.21 -17.49
C ALA A 51 6.96 -2.51 -16.25
N LEU A 52 6.80 -3.79 -15.88
CA LEU A 52 6.08 -4.17 -14.67
C LEU A 52 6.84 -3.75 -13.42
N ALA A 53 8.18 -3.85 -13.39
CA ALA A 53 9.00 -3.37 -12.29
C ALA A 53 8.83 -1.84 -12.08
N SER A 54 8.69 -1.08 -13.16
CA SER A 54 8.33 0.35 -13.09
C SER A 54 6.95 0.55 -12.45
N ALA A 55 5.94 -0.24 -12.82
CA ALA A 55 4.61 -0.17 -12.22
C ALA A 55 4.62 -0.46 -10.70
N TYR A 56 5.48 -1.36 -10.23
CA TYR A 56 5.69 -1.56 -8.78
C TYR A 56 6.26 -0.33 -8.08
N THR A 57 7.09 0.46 -8.75
CA THR A 57 7.62 1.71 -8.15
C THR A 57 6.58 2.81 -8.07
N SER A 58 5.61 2.84 -8.99
CA SER A 58 4.46 3.78 -8.97
C SER A 58 3.45 3.47 -7.86
N TYR A 59 3.46 2.25 -7.29
CA TYR A 59 2.56 1.89 -6.20
C TYR A 59 2.82 2.77 -4.98
N PRO A 60 1.81 3.49 -4.46
CA PRO A 60 2.00 4.45 -3.37
C PRO A 60 2.38 3.78 -2.05
N LYS A 61 3.19 4.45 -1.28
CA LYS A 61 3.55 4.12 0.10
C LYS A 61 2.71 5.02 0.99
N MET A 62 1.93 4.44 1.89
CA MET A 62 0.99 5.19 2.73
C MET A 62 0.77 4.54 4.11
N GLU A 63 1.65 3.66 4.50
CA GLU A 63 1.54 2.95 5.77
C GLU A 63 1.49 3.92 6.95
N LEU A 64 2.25 5.04 6.85
CA LEU A 64 2.21 6.09 7.87
C LEU A 64 0.86 6.80 7.90
N GLU A 65 0.44 7.33 6.76
CA GLU A 65 -0.78 8.14 6.64
C GLU A 65 -1.98 7.33 7.16
N LEU A 66 -2.06 6.03 6.80
CA LEU A 66 -3.10 5.14 7.30
C LEU A 66 -2.96 4.85 8.80
N SER A 67 -1.74 4.70 9.29
CA SER A 67 -1.47 4.53 10.72
C SER A 67 -1.88 5.78 11.50
N LEU A 68 -1.65 6.99 10.96
CA LEU A 68 -2.09 8.24 11.54
C LEU A 68 -3.61 8.45 11.48
N LEU A 69 -4.27 7.89 10.47
CA LEU A 69 -5.73 7.90 10.37
C LEU A 69 -6.40 6.81 11.22
N SER A 70 -5.63 5.97 11.91
CA SER A 70 -6.13 4.94 12.83
C SER A 70 -5.84 5.31 14.29
N ASP A 71 -6.17 4.39 15.20
CA ASP A 71 -5.88 4.50 16.63
C ASP A 71 -4.57 3.79 17.04
N GLU A 72 -3.69 3.49 16.08
CA GLU A 72 -2.50 2.67 16.37
C GLU A 72 -1.26 3.48 16.75
N LEU A 73 -1.24 4.78 16.51
CA LEU A 73 -0.13 5.64 16.82
C LEU A 73 -0.54 6.83 17.67
N VAL A 74 0.32 7.19 18.63
CA VAL A 74 0.19 8.40 19.44
C VAL A 74 1.39 9.31 19.14
N PRO A 75 1.18 10.60 18.80
CA PRO A 75 2.28 11.50 18.53
C PRO A 75 3.09 11.80 19.81
N THR A 76 4.40 11.90 19.67
CA THR A 76 5.22 12.58 20.67
C THR A 76 5.11 14.10 20.48
N TYR A 77 5.59 14.91 21.45
CA TYR A 77 5.61 16.37 21.29
C TYR A 77 6.33 16.84 20.02
N ARG A 78 7.29 16.06 19.51
CA ARG A 78 7.98 16.37 18.26
C ARG A 78 7.15 16.13 17.03
N ALA A 79 6.41 15.02 16.99
CA ALA A 79 5.53 14.73 15.86
C ALA A 79 4.48 15.84 15.68
N SER A 80 3.96 16.36 16.80
CA SER A 80 2.97 17.46 16.78
C SER A 80 3.51 18.77 16.21
N GLN A 81 4.81 18.92 16.06
CA GLN A 81 5.43 20.10 15.47
C GLN A 81 5.56 20.04 13.94
N ASN A 82 5.23 18.90 13.32
CA ASN A 82 5.06 18.81 11.87
C ASN A 82 3.62 19.20 11.51
N PRO A 83 3.37 20.38 10.92
CA PRO A 83 2.01 20.87 10.71
C PRO A 83 1.17 19.99 9.79
N GLN A 84 1.79 19.36 8.79
CA GLN A 84 1.08 18.50 7.83
C GLN A 84 0.58 17.21 8.51
N LEU A 85 1.46 16.53 9.25
CA LEU A 85 1.11 15.31 9.96
C LEU A 85 0.16 15.60 11.13
N ALA A 86 0.34 16.73 11.83
CA ALA A 86 -0.58 17.17 12.89
C ALA A 86 -1.99 17.45 12.36
N GLN A 87 -2.13 18.09 11.18
CA GLN A 87 -3.42 18.31 10.54
C GLN A 87 -4.08 17.01 10.07
N LEU A 88 -3.29 16.06 9.57
CA LEU A 88 -3.77 14.74 9.18
C LEU A 88 -4.26 13.97 10.41
N TYR A 89 -3.48 13.94 11.48
CA TYR A 89 -3.86 13.31 12.75
C TYR A 89 -5.11 13.96 13.39
N ALA A 90 -5.30 15.27 13.17
CA ALA A 90 -6.52 15.99 13.60
C ALA A 90 -7.72 15.82 12.64
N TYR A 91 -7.57 15.05 11.57
CA TYR A 91 -8.64 14.85 10.58
C TYR A 91 -9.18 16.14 9.98
N THR A 92 -8.33 17.15 9.74
CA THR A 92 -8.78 18.38 9.08
C THR A 92 -9.18 18.10 7.63
N ASP A 93 -10.25 18.74 7.16
CA ASP A 93 -10.74 18.55 5.78
C ASP A 93 -9.66 18.86 4.74
N TYR A 94 -8.85 19.90 4.99
CA TYR A 94 -7.74 20.27 4.11
C TYR A 94 -6.69 19.14 3.97
N ALA A 95 -6.25 18.57 5.09
CA ALA A 95 -5.26 17.48 5.07
C ALA A 95 -5.82 16.22 4.39
N LEU A 96 -7.09 15.88 4.64
CA LEU A 96 -7.74 14.75 4.00
C LEU A 96 -7.94 14.95 2.50
N GLN A 97 -8.25 16.16 2.04
CA GLN A 97 -8.36 16.49 0.62
C GLN A 97 -7.00 16.41 -0.10
N SER A 98 -5.93 16.89 0.55
CA SER A 98 -4.57 16.76 0.03
C SER A 98 -4.18 15.29 -0.10
N LEU A 99 -4.35 14.51 0.96
CA LEU A 99 -4.09 13.06 0.96
C LEU A 99 -4.92 12.34 -0.11
N ALA A 100 -6.20 12.69 -0.23
CA ALA A 100 -7.09 12.11 -1.23
C ALA A 100 -6.59 12.32 -2.66
N LYS A 101 -6.14 13.55 -2.98
CA LYS A 101 -5.57 13.87 -4.30
C LYS A 101 -4.34 13.03 -4.59
N ASP A 102 -3.41 12.93 -3.64
CA ASP A 102 -2.15 12.23 -3.81
C ASP A 102 -2.37 10.72 -3.96
N LEU A 103 -3.21 10.12 -3.12
CA LEU A 103 -3.47 8.67 -3.17
C LEU A 103 -4.30 8.27 -4.40
N TRP A 104 -5.33 9.03 -4.75
CA TRP A 104 -6.11 8.77 -5.95
C TRP A 104 -5.22 8.79 -7.19
N GLY A 105 -4.43 9.86 -7.35
CA GLY A 105 -3.51 10.02 -8.47
C GLY A 105 -2.51 8.87 -8.55
N SER A 106 -1.84 8.54 -7.46
CA SER A 106 -0.80 7.50 -7.43
C SER A 106 -1.36 6.10 -7.71
N TYR A 107 -2.52 5.74 -7.14
CA TYR A 107 -3.13 4.45 -7.45
C TYR A 107 -3.57 4.32 -8.91
N TYR A 108 -4.15 5.39 -9.49
CA TYR A 108 -4.54 5.35 -10.90
C TYR A 108 -3.34 5.44 -11.84
N GLU A 109 -2.23 6.04 -11.42
CA GLU A 109 -0.96 5.96 -12.15
C GLU A 109 -0.45 4.51 -12.19
N THR A 110 -0.45 3.82 -11.05
CA THR A 110 -0.12 2.38 -10.99
C THR A 110 -1.05 1.56 -11.91
N VAL A 111 -2.36 1.85 -11.90
CA VAL A 111 -3.33 1.17 -12.79
C VAL A 111 -3.03 1.45 -14.25
N LYS A 112 -2.65 2.68 -14.62
CA LYS A 112 -2.25 3.06 -15.98
C LYS A 112 -1.02 2.28 -16.42
N ASP A 113 0.03 2.24 -15.60
CA ASP A 113 1.28 1.54 -15.90
C ASP A 113 1.04 0.03 -16.06
N VAL A 114 0.25 -0.56 -15.17
CA VAL A 114 -0.16 -1.97 -15.30
C VAL A 114 -0.96 -2.23 -16.58
N ASN A 115 -1.89 -1.34 -16.92
CA ASN A 115 -2.67 -1.48 -18.16
C ASN A 115 -1.76 -1.38 -19.39
N ALA A 116 -0.74 -0.51 -19.39
CA ALA A 116 0.25 -0.40 -20.47
C ALA A 116 0.97 -1.74 -20.70
N VAL A 117 1.31 -2.45 -19.64
CA VAL A 117 1.85 -3.82 -19.74
C VAL A 117 0.79 -4.77 -20.30
N LEU A 118 -0.37 -4.88 -19.65
CA LEU A 118 -1.39 -5.89 -19.96
C LEU A 118 -1.90 -5.81 -21.40
N VAL A 119 -2.03 -4.61 -21.97
CA VAL A 119 -2.50 -4.41 -23.36
C VAL A 119 -1.52 -4.96 -24.39
N ARG A 120 -0.21 -5.03 -24.06
CA ARG A 120 0.86 -5.49 -24.98
C ARG A 120 1.10 -7.00 -24.93
N LEU A 121 0.78 -7.65 -23.82
CA LEU A 121 1.11 -9.06 -23.64
C LEU A 121 0.48 -10.00 -24.67
N PRO A 122 -0.77 -9.82 -25.16
CA PRO A 122 -1.36 -10.71 -26.17
C PRO A 122 -0.59 -10.70 -27.51
N ASP A 123 -0.18 -9.51 -27.97
CA ASP A 123 0.58 -9.38 -29.21
C ASP A 123 1.97 -10.03 -29.08
N LEU A 124 2.64 -9.74 -27.97
CA LEU A 124 3.96 -10.31 -27.67
C LEU A 124 3.91 -11.82 -27.58
N ARG A 125 2.90 -12.38 -26.95
CA ARG A 125 2.71 -13.83 -26.74
C ARG A 125 2.77 -14.63 -28.06
N SER A 126 2.19 -14.09 -29.13
CA SER A 126 2.08 -14.80 -30.40
C SER A 126 3.43 -15.11 -31.07
N HIS A 127 4.52 -14.42 -30.65
CA HIS A 127 5.86 -14.51 -31.21
C HIS A 127 6.87 -15.23 -30.29
N LEU A 128 6.44 -15.75 -29.14
CA LEU A 128 7.31 -16.32 -28.13
C LEU A 128 7.30 -17.86 -28.13
N SER A 129 8.39 -18.42 -27.63
CA SER A 129 8.48 -19.86 -27.32
C SER A 129 7.49 -20.23 -26.19
N GLU A 130 7.14 -21.52 -26.06
CA GLU A 130 6.25 -22.00 -24.98
C GLU A 130 6.79 -21.63 -23.58
N VAL A 131 8.10 -21.72 -23.37
CA VAL A 131 8.74 -21.34 -22.09
C VAL A 131 8.57 -19.85 -21.81
N ASP A 132 8.81 -19.00 -22.80
CA ASP A 132 8.66 -17.56 -22.67
C ASP A 132 7.18 -17.16 -22.49
N GLN A 133 6.25 -17.88 -23.12
CA GLN A 133 4.80 -17.70 -22.90
C GLN A 133 4.39 -17.97 -21.45
N LEU A 134 4.94 -19.02 -20.81
CA LEU A 134 4.71 -19.28 -19.39
C LEU A 134 5.24 -18.16 -18.49
N GLN A 135 6.40 -17.60 -18.83
CA GLN A 135 6.93 -16.43 -18.11
C GLN A 135 6.06 -15.19 -18.30
N LEU A 136 5.59 -14.96 -19.52
CA LEU A 136 4.69 -13.87 -19.84
C LEU A 136 3.35 -13.98 -19.08
N ASP A 137 2.79 -15.20 -19.00
CA ASP A 137 1.57 -15.46 -18.24
C ASP A 137 1.76 -15.19 -16.75
N TYR A 138 2.95 -15.52 -16.20
CA TYR A 138 3.29 -15.19 -14.83
C TYR A 138 3.32 -13.67 -14.61
N LEU A 139 3.97 -12.90 -15.51
CA LEU A 139 4.00 -11.44 -15.46
C LEU A 139 2.59 -10.83 -15.58
N ALA A 140 1.73 -11.40 -16.44
CA ALA A 140 0.33 -11.01 -16.54
C ALA A 140 -0.43 -11.22 -15.22
N GLY A 141 -0.16 -12.33 -14.53
CA GLY A 141 -0.70 -12.61 -13.21
C GLY A 141 -0.28 -11.57 -12.17
N GLU A 142 1.00 -11.23 -12.11
CA GLU A 142 1.52 -10.17 -11.22
C GLU A 142 0.88 -8.81 -11.52
N ALA A 143 0.83 -8.44 -12.79
CA ALA A 143 0.23 -7.18 -13.24
C ALA A 143 -1.25 -7.09 -12.82
N LYS A 144 -2.04 -8.15 -13.03
CA LYS A 144 -3.44 -8.22 -12.59
C LYS A 144 -3.58 -8.13 -11.08
N ALA A 145 -2.69 -8.77 -10.32
CA ALA A 145 -2.71 -8.70 -8.87
C ALA A 145 -2.35 -7.30 -8.34
N LEU A 146 -1.39 -6.61 -8.93
CA LEU A 146 -1.04 -5.24 -8.57
C LEU A 146 -2.18 -4.26 -8.88
N LYS A 147 -2.87 -4.45 -10.03
CA LYS A 147 -4.09 -3.70 -10.38
C LYS A 147 -5.20 -3.95 -9.37
N ALA A 148 -5.44 -5.21 -9.01
CA ALA A 148 -6.45 -5.57 -8.03
C ALA A 148 -6.17 -5.02 -6.64
N LEU A 149 -4.91 -5.04 -6.19
CA LEU A 149 -4.46 -4.41 -4.94
C LEU A 149 -4.73 -2.90 -4.97
N SER A 150 -4.39 -2.22 -6.07
CA SER A 150 -4.66 -0.78 -6.23
C SER A 150 -6.16 -0.49 -6.16
N TYR A 151 -6.99 -1.29 -6.82
CA TYR A 151 -8.45 -1.15 -6.75
C TYR A 151 -9.02 -1.44 -5.36
N LEU A 152 -8.48 -2.42 -4.64
CA LEU A 152 -8.90 -2.71 -3.27
C LEU A 152 -8.61 -1.54 -2.33
N GLN A 153 -7.43 -0.94 -2.44
CA GLN A 153 -7.06 0.25 -1.67
C GLN A 153 -7.94 1.45 -2.02
N LEU A 154 -8.14 1.73 -3.32
CA LEU A 154 -9.06 2.77 -3.77
C LEU A 154 -10.48 2.56 -3.24
N LEU A 155 -11.00 1.34 -3.31
CA LEU A 155 -12.33 1.01 -2.81
C LEU A 155 -12.45 1.27 -1.31
N GLN A 156 -11.46 0.82 -0.53
CA GLN A 156 -11.48 0.98 0.92
C GLN A 156 -11.29 2.44 1.37
N LEU A 157 -10.57 3.26 0.59
CA LEU A 157 -10.33 4.67 0.90
C LEU A 157 -11.48 5.57 0.44
N PHE A 158 -11.96 5.39 -0.79
CA PHE A 158 -12.85 6.32 -1.49
C PHE A 158 -14.31 5.88 -1.62
N ALA A 159 -14.67 4.69 -1.10
CA ALA A 159 -16.06 4.29 -0.96
C ALA A 159 -16.45 4.19 0.52
N THR A 160 -17.72 4.38 0.82
CA THR A 160 -18.28 4.11 2.15
C THR A 160 -18.14 2.62 2.48
N PRO A 161 -18.26 2.19 3.75
CA PRO A 161 -18.18 0.77 4.11
C PRO A 161 -19.07 -0.11 3.20
N TYR A 162 -18.65 -1.34 2.94
CA TYR A 162 -19.40 -2.23 2.05
C TYR A 162 -20.84 -2.48 2.53
N THR A 163 -21.04 -2.47 3.83
CA THR A 163 -22.35 -2.63 4.49
C THR A 163 -23.28 -1.42 4.32
N ASP A 164 -22.76 -0.26 3.95
CA ASP A 164 -23.58 0.92 3.65
C ASP A 164 -24.20 0.79 2.26
N THR A 165 -25.43 0.29 2.19
CA THR A 165 -26.17 0.11 0.94
C THR A 165 -26.80 1.39 0.41
N ALA A 166 -26.92 2.43 1.25
CA ALA A 166 -27.49 3.72 0.84
C ALA A 166 -26.57 4.47 -0.15
N HIS A 167 -25.26 4.24 -0.06
CA HIS A 167 -24.25 4.86 -0.91
C HIS A 167 -23.50 3.80 -1.72
N PRO A 168 -24.07 3.32 -2.84
CA PRO A 168 -23.54 2.18 -3.59
C PRO A 168 -22.31 2.47 -4.42
N ALA A 169 -21.90 3.73 -4.58
CA ALA A 169 -20.78 4.12 -5.43
C ALA A 169 -19.44 3.52 -4.93
N GLY A 170 -18.75 2.86 -5.83
CA GLY A 170 -17.40 2.33 -5.66
C GLY A 170 -16.35 3.25 -6.28
N ILE A 171 -15.55 2.72 -7.20
CA ILE A 171 -14.43 3.42 -7.85
C ILE A 171 -14.57 3.39 -9.37
N VAL A 172 -13.68 4.08 -10.08
CA VAL A 172 -13.58 4.00 -11.54
C VAL A 172 -12.78 2.77 -11.93
N LEU A 173 -13.35 1.91 -12.76
CA LEU A 173 -12.65 0.73 -13.30
C LEU A 173 -12.08 1.08 -14.68
N LYS A 174 -10.75 1.07 -14.84
CA LYS A 174 -10.03 1.39 -16.09
C LYS A 174 -9.32 0.15 -16.62
N ASP A 175 -9.55 -0.13 -17.92
CA ASP A 175 -8.88 -1.21 -18.63
C ASP A 175 -7.95 -0.72 -19.75
N ARG A 176 -7.95 0.58 -20.03
CA ARG A 176 -7.13 1.23 -21.07
C ARG A 176 -6.15 2.22 -20.47
N VAL A 177 -5.14 2.57 -21.26
CA VAL A 177 -4.12 3.57 -20.89
C VAL A 177 -4.63 4.98 -21.12
N GLU A 178 -5.39 5.18 -22.20
CA GLU A 178 -5.88 6.48 -22.64
C GLU A 178 -6.78 7.14 -21.59
N ARG A 179 -6.84 8.45 -21.65
CA ARG A 179 -7.76 9.22 -20.81
C ARG A 179 -9.21 8.95 -21.25
N GLU A 180 -10.00 8.44 -20.33
CA GLU A 180 -11.42 8.15 -20.51
C GLU A 180 -12.23 8.84 -19.42
N GLU A 181 -13.38 9.41 -19.80
CA GLU A 181 -14.37 9.93 -18.86
C GLU A 181 -15.32 8.81 -18.43
N LEU A 182 -14.91 8.00 -17.46
CA LEU A 182 -15.66 6.88 -16.96
C LEU A 182 -16.41 7.23 -15.67
N PRO A 183 -17.62 6.68 -15.47
CA PRO A 183 -18.32 6.78 -14.18
C PRO A 183 -17.67 5.90 -13.13
N ARG A 184 -17.99 6.17 -11.87
CA ARG A 184 -17.72 5.22 -10.79
C ARG A 184 -18.64 4.01 -10.95
N SER A 185 -18.06 2.82 -10.84
CA SER A 185 -18.81 1.58 -10.73
C SER A 185 -19.43 1.47 -9.33
N SER A 186 -20.39 0.59 -9.15
CA SER A 186 -20.90 0.27 -7.82
C SER A 186 -19.85 -0.47 -6.99
N LYS A 187 -19.99 -0.46 -5.65
CA LYS A 187 -19.14 -1.26 -4.76
C LYS A 187 -19.18 -2.75 -5.12
N SER A 188 -20.37 -3.27 -5.45
CA SER A 188 -20.54 -4.67 -5.86
C SER A 188 -19.80 -5.00 -7.16
N GLU A 189 -19.91 -4.15 -8.19
CA GLU A 189 -19.17 -4.32 -9.45
C GLU A 189 -17.67 -4.22 -9.23
N THR A 190 -17.23 -3.28 -8.39
CA THR A 190 -15.82 -3.12 -8.02
C THR A 190 -15.29 -4.38 -7.34
N VAL A 191 -16.01 -4.93 -6.34
CA VAL A 191 -15.64 -6.16 -5.65
C VAL A 191 -15.51 -7.33 -6.62
N LYS A 192 -16.48 -7.51 -7.53
CA LYS A 192 -16.43 -8.56 -8.56
C LYS A 192 -15.24 -8.40 -9.51
N ALA A 193 -14.91 -7.16 -9.89
CA ALA A 193 -13.75 -6.88 -10.74
C ALA A 193 -12.44 -7.23 -10.02
N ILE A 194 -12.30 -6.85 -8.75
CA ILE A 194 -11.13 -7.19 -7.92
C ILE A 194 -11.02 -8.72 -7.75
N GLU A 195 -12.12 -9.39 -7.39
CA GLU A 195 -12.14 -10.86 -7.22
C GLU A 195 -11.71 -11.57 -8.49
N ARG A 196 -12.26 -11.18 -9.64
CA ARG A 196 -11.90 -11.75 -10.95
C ARG A 196 -10.42 -11.56 -11.25
N LEU A 197 -9.87 -10.35 -11.09
CA LEU A 197 -8.46 -10.07 -11.34
C LEU A 197 -7.55 -10.92 -10.43
N LEU A 198 -7.90 -11.06 -9.15
CA LEU A 198 -7.13 -11.88 -8.21
C LEU A 198 -7.23 -13.38 -8.51
N GLN A 199 -8.38 -13.89 -8.94
CA GLN A 199 -8.54 -15.29 -9.33
C GLN A 199 -7.74 -15.62 -10.61
N GLU A 200 -7.80 -14.74 -11.62
CA GLU A 200 -6.98 -14.86 -12.83
C GLU A 200 -5.48 -14.80 -12.50
N ALA A 201 -5.07 -13.88 -11.61
CA ALA A 201 -3.71 -13.77 -11.13
C ALA A 201 -3.27 -15.05 -10.39
N LEU A 202 -4.11 -15.58 -9.50
CA LEU A 202 -3.80 -16.79 -8.75
C LEU A 202 -3.52 -17.97 -9.69
N THR A 203 -4.39 -18.16 -10.70
CA THR A 203 -4.21 -19.22 -11.71
C THR A 203 -2.87 -19.11 -12.42
N ALA A 204 -2.47 -17.89 -12.80
CA ALA A 204 -1.20 -17.65 -13.50
C ALA A 204 0.02 -17.84 -12.58
N LEU A 205 -0.07 -17.41 -11.31
CA LEU A 205 1.04 -17.44 -10.35
C LEU A 205 1.25 -18.80 -9.67
N GLU A 206 0.36 -19.78 -9.86
CA GLU A 206 0.55 -21.14 -9.37
C GLU A 206 1.54 -21.95 -10.21
N VAL A 207 1.95 -21.47 -11.37
CA VAL A 207 2.99 -22.08 -12.22
C VAL A 207 4.34 -22.02 -11.52
N LYS A 208 5.18 -23.03 -11.68
CA LYS A 208 6.45 -23.17 -10.94
C LYS A 208 7.56 -22.23 -11.42
N THR A 209 7.45 -21.65 -12.60
CA THR A 209 8.52 -20.87 -13.23
C THR A 209 8.30 -19.39 -12.98
N ARG A 210 9.21 -18.78 -12.22
CA ARG A 210 9.21 -17.36 -11.94
C ARG A 210 10.27 -16.66 -12.79
N PRO A 211 9.94 -15.61 -13.55
CA PRO A 211 10.87 -14.92 -14.44
C PRO A 211 11.79 -13.92 -13.74
N HIS A 212 11.61 -13.66 -12.44
CA HIS A 212 12.29 -12.59 -11.74
C HIS A 212 13.64 -12.96 -11.15
N TYR A 213 14.56 -12.01 -11.23
CA TYR A 213 15.82 -11.98 -10.50
C TYR A 213 15.62 -11.10 -9.25
N GLY A 214 16.07 -11.56 -8.09
CA GLY A 214 15.99 -10.80 -6.84
C GLY A 214 15.12 -11.42 -5.77
N ALA A 215 14.83 -10.66 -4.72
CA ALA A 215 14.11 -11.14 -3.56
C ALA A 215 12.65 -11.46 -3.90
N ALA A 216 12.21 -12.67 -3.53
CA ALA A 216 10.86 -13.16 -3.81
C ALA A 216 9.75 -12.25 -3.29
N SER A 217 9.96 -11.60 -2.13
CA SER A 217 9.00 -10.70 -1.51
C SER A 217 8.94 -9.29 -2.12
N GLY A 218 9.84 -8.93 -3.03
CA GLY A 218 9.74 -7.68 -3.81
C GLY A 218 8.68 -7.72 -4.91
N PHE A 219 8.07 -8.89 -5.14
CA PHE A 219 7.07 -9.09 -6.19
C PHE A 219 5.88 -9.88 -5.65
N ILE A 220 4.70 -9.66 -6.25
CA ILE A 220 3.49 -10.38 -5.87
C ILE A 220 3.62 -11.84 -6.31
N ASN A 221 3.23 -12.75 -5.42
CA ASN A 221 3.24 -14.20 -5.64
C ASN A 221 1.88 -14.81 -5.26
N ALA A 222 1.70 -16.10 -5.50
CA ALA A 222 0.43 -16.78 -5.23
C ALA A 222 -0.03 -16.67 -3.77
N ALA A 223 0.91 -16.67 -2.80
CA ALA A 223 0.56 -16.51 -1.38
C ALA A 223 0.06 -15.08 -1.08
N THR A 224 0.70 -14.07 -1.69
CA THR A 224 0.22 -12.68 -1.65
C THR A 224 -1.20 -12.59 -2.19
N VAL A 225 -1.47 -13.16 -3.38
CA VAL A 225 -2.80 -13.11 -4.01
C VAL A 225 -3.86 -13.78 -3.15
N ARG A 226 -3.57 -14.94 -2.54
CA ARG A 226 -4.50 -15.57 -1.60
C ARG A 226 -4.80 -14.69 -0.38
N THR A 227 -3.80 -13.97 0.13
CA THR A 227 -3.99 -13.04 1.24
C THR A 227 -4.83 -11.83 0.81
N LEU A 228 -4.63 -11.30 -0.41
CA LEU A 228 -5.46 -10.22 -0.96
C LEU A 228 -6.92 -10.67 -1.19
N LEU A 229 -7.15 -11.89 -1.66
CA LEU A 229 -8.49 -12.47 -1.71
C LEU A 229 -9.12 -12.58 -0.31
N ALA A 230 -8.34 -12.99 0.68
CA ALA A 230 -8.81 -13.03 2.06
C ALA A 230 -9.16 -11.64 2.61
N ARG A 231 -8.37 -10.59 2.31
CA ARG A 231 -8.71 -9.19 2.64
C ARG A 231 -10.03 -8.77 1.98
N LEU A 232 -10.22 -9.10 0.70
CA LEU A 232 -11.45 -8.78 -0.02
C LEU A 232 -12.66 -9.48 0.61
N TYR A 233 -12.56 -10.78 0.89
CA TYR A 233 -13.64 -11.54 1.52
C TYR A 233 -13.91 -11.10 2.96
N LEU A 234 -12.89 -10.69 3.70
CA LEU A 234 -13.06 -10.09 5.02
C LEU A 234 -13.82 -8.75 4.93
N TYR A 235 -13.49 -7.91 3.93
CA TYR A 235 -14.16 -6.65 3.67
C TYR A 235 -15.64 -6.82 3.31
N THR A 236 -15.99 -7.90 2.60
CA THR A 236 -17.38 -8.21 2.20
C THR A 236 -18.14 -9.06 3.23
N GLY A 237 -17.48 -9.57 4.28
CA GLY A 237 -18.09 -10.42 5.30
C GLY A 237 -18.26 -11.88 4.88
N GLU A 238 -17.52 -12.35 3.88
CA GLU A 238 -17.57 -13.71 3.37
C GLU A 238 -16.63 -14.66 4.15
N TRP A 239 -16.88 -14.82 5.45
CA TRP A 239 -15.99 -15.51 6.40
C TRP A 239 -15.57 -16.91 5.97
N ALA A 240 -16.48 -17.69 5.42
CA ALA A 240 -16.18 -19.05 4.92
C ALA A 240 -15.14 -19.03 3.78
N LYS A 241 -15.20 -18.03 2.90
CA LYS A 241 -14.19 -17.88 1.85
C LYS A 241 -12.84 -17.47 2.42
N VAL A 242 -12.82 -16.60 3.45
CA VAL A 242 -11.57 -16.22 4.17
C VAL A 242 -10.90 -17.46 4.73
N GLU A 243 -11.64 -18.29 5.47
CA GLU A 243 -11.12 -19.52 6.07
C GLU A 243 -10.58 -20.48 4.99
N ALA A 244 -11.33 -20.71 3.94
CA ALA A 244 -10.94 -21.61 2.86
C ALA A 244 -9.65 -21.19 2.15
N ILE A 245 -9.54 -19.91 1.76
CA ILE A 245 -8.38 -19.40 0.98
C ILE A 245 -7.11 -19.31 1.82
N THR A 246 -7.21 -19.06 3.13
CA THR A 246 -6.07 -18.93 4.04
C THR A 246 -5.58 -20.25 4.62
N ARG A 247 -6.38 -21.32 4.54
CA ARG A 247 -6.05 -22.62 5.14
C ARG A 247 -4.70 -23.18 4.70
N SER A 248 -4.37 -23.05 3.42
CA SER A 248 -3.11 -23.54 2.86
C SER A 248 -1.90 -22.67 3.23
N LEU A 249 -2.11 -21.44 3.65
CA LEU A 249 -1.07 -20.49 4.03
C LEU A 249 -0.66 -20.62 5.50
N VAL A 250 -1.56 -21.13 6.34
CA VAL A 250 -1.34 -21.24 7.79
C VAL A 250 -1.06 -22.69 8.14
N ARG A 251 0.22 -23.04 8.15
CA ARG A 251 0.70 -24.38 8.49
C ARG A 251 1.01 -24.47 9.97
N GLN A 252 0.65 -25.60 10.59
CA GLN A 252 0.99 -25.93 11.97
C GLN A 252 2.07 -27.03 12.02
N PRO A 253 3.06 -26.99 12.95
CA PRO A 253 3.30 -25.90 13.89
C PRO A 253 3.77 -24.63 13.20
N LEU A 254 3.51 -23.45 13.83
CA LEU A 254 3.96 -22.16 13.31
C LEU A 254 5.50 -22.07 13.35
N SER A 255 6.06 -21.40 12.35
CA SER A 255 7.50 -21.21 12.26
C SER A 255 7.95 -19.99 13.06
N PRO A 256 9.00 -20.08 13.90
CA PRO A 256 9.60 -18.91 14.53
C PRO A 256 10.10 -17.85 13.54
N ALA A 257 10.40 -18.23 12.29
CA ALA A 257 10.82 -17.33 11.23
C ALA A 257 9.73 -16.33 10.79
N MET A 258 8.49 -16.49 11.26
CA MET A 258 7.41 -15.51 11.06
C MET A 258 7.64 -14.22 11.85
N ILE A 259 8.55 -14.21 12.82
CA ILE A 259 8.85 -13.07 13.68
C ILE A 259 10.28 -12.64 13.43
N PRO A 260 10.53 -11.37 13.04
CA PRO A 260 11.87 -10.85 12.91
C PRO A 260 12.61 -10.90 14.24
N ALA A 261 13.83 -11.44 14.26
CA ALA A 261 14.62 -11.53 15.46
C ALA A 261 15.20 -10.17 15.92
N THR A 262 15.34 -9.22 15.00
CA THR A 262 15.92 -7.88 15.24
C THR A 262 15.19 -6.83 14.44
N PRO A 263 15.24 -5.54 14.85
CA PRO A 263 14.66 -4.44 14.07
C PRO A 263 15.22 -4.36 12.64
N GLN A 264 16.49 -4.70 12.44
CA GLN A 264 17.14 -4.68 11.13
C GLN A 264 16.52 -5.67 10.14
N ALA A 265 15.97 -6.77 10.63
CA ALA A 265 15.33 -7.78 9.78
C ALA A 265 14.07 -7.28 9.04
N TRP A 266 13.53 -6.11 9.43
CA TRP A 266 12.40 -5.48 8.74
C TRP A 266 12.79 -4.81 7.43
N THR A 267 14.03 -4.38 7.29
CA THR A 267 14.43 -3.48 6.20
C THR A 267 15.67 -3.93 5.44
N GLN A 268 16.42 -4.90 5.95
CA GLN A 268 17.60 -5.45 5.24
C GLN A 268 17.16 -6.38 4.11
N GLY A 269 17.20 -5.85 2.89
CA GLY A 269 16.68 -6.53 1.72
C GLY A 269 15.15 -6.62 1.79
N ALA A 270 14.53 -7.40 0.89
CA ALA A 270 13.11 -7.68 1.02
C ALA A 270 12.87 -8.57 2.25
N PRO A 271 12.11 -8.12 3.26
CA PRO A 271 12.01 -8.80 4.54
C PRO A 271 11.49 -10.23 4.39
N SER A 272 12.14 -11.20 5.06
CA SER A 272 11.70 -12.60 5.04
C SER A 272 10.29 -12.81 5.62
N VAL A 273 9.82 -11.84 6.40
CA VAL A 273 8.46 -11.80 6.97
C VAL A 273 7.41 -11.24 6.01
N ALA A 274 7.81 -10.72 4.85
CA ALA A 274 6.89 -10.20 3.85
C ALA A 274 6.53 -11.27 2.82
N LEU A 275 5.25 -11.36 2.48
CA LEU A 275 4.78 -11.97 1.24
C LEU A 275 4.91 -11.01 0.08
N PHE A 276 4.73 -9.71 0.35
CA PHE A 276 4.98 -8.62 -0.57
C PHE A 276 5.44 -7.38 0.18
N ALA A 277 6.53 -6.75 -0.30
CA ALA A 277 7.10 -5.53 0.23
C ALA A 277 7.49 -4.59 -0.91
N THR A 278 7.38 -3.29 -0.69
CA THR A 278 7.77 -2.26 -1.66
C THR A 278 9.01 -1.52 -1.18
N ALA A 279 9.88 -1.13 -2.12
CA ALA A 279 11.02 -0.29 -1.82
C ALA A 279 10.55 1.13 -1.45
N VAL A 280 11.20 1.73 -0.46
CA VAL A 280 10.91 3.09 0.00
C VAL A 280 12.13 3.97 -0.09
N THR A 281 11.92 5.28 -0.23
CA THR A 281 13.00 6.25 -0.21
C THR A 281 13.43 6.55 1.24
N GLU A 282 14.69 6.93 1.41
CA GLU A 282 15.20 7.39 2.71
C GLU A 282 14.39 8.57 3.24
N SER A 283 13.95 9.48 2.38
CA SER A 283 13.14 10.65 2.77
C SER A 283 11.80 10.25 3.37
N TYR A 284 11.07 9.32 2.73
CA TYR A 284 9.81 8.80 3.26
C TYR A 284 10.02 8.16 4.63
N TYR A 285 11.01 7.31 4.72
CA TYR A 285 11.33 6.58 5.92
C TYR A 285 11.71 7.50 7.10
N ASN A 286 12.57 8.50 6.84
CA ASN A 286 13.03 9.46 7.85
C ASN A 286 11.90 10.38 8.33
N ALA A 287 10.90 10.66 7.51
CA ALA A 287 9.75 11.45 7.94
C ALA A 287 8.94 10.76 9.06
N ILE A 288 8.99 9.41 9.09
CA ILE A 288 8.11 8.59 9.92
C ILE A 288 8.79 8.04 11.16
N TYR A 289 9.91 7.40 10.97
CA TYR A 289 10.51 6.50 11.96
C TYR A 289 11.86 6.97 12.49
N ALA A 290 12.45 8.02 11.88
CA ALA A 290 13.76 8.44 12.29
C ALA A 290 13.73 9.14 13.65
N PRO A 291 14.54 8.68 14.61
CA PRO A 291 14.99 9.58 15.65
C PRO A 291 15.69 10.74 14.96
N VAL A 292 15.23 11.96 15.19
CA VAL A 292 15.93 13.15 14.66
C VAL A 292 17.37 13.06 15.13
N ARG A 293 18.33 13.04 14.20
CA ARG A 293 19.76 12.93 14.50
C ARG A 293 20.13 13.88 15.62
N GLY A 294 20.65 13.33 16.70
CA GLY A 294 21.18 14.08 17.84
C GLY A 294 20.23 14.34 19.01
N LEU A 295 18.96 13.91 18.97
CA LEU A 295 18.01 14.20 20.05
C LEU A 295 17.25 12.98 20.59
N GLY A 296 17.48 11.77 20.10
CA GLY A 296 17.01 10.52 20.72
C GLY A 296 15.50 10.27 20.80
N TYR A 297 14.67 11.01 20.01
CA TYR A 297 13.21 10.90 20.10
C TYR A 297 12.63 10.29 18.85
N ALA A 298 11.89 9.21 19.02
CA ALA A 298 10.99 8.71 18.01
C ALA A 298 9.78 9.66 17.86
N THR A 299 9.26 9.73 16.63
CA THR A 299 8.20 10.68 16.29
C THR A 299 6.83 10.17 16.77
N TYR A 300 6.61 8.85 16.79
CA TYR A 300 5.36 8.21 17.18
C TYR A 300 5.60 7.05 18.13
N GLN A 301 4.72 6.92 19.11
CA GLN A 301 4.71 5.83 20.07
C GLN A 301 3.48 4.93 19.88
N LEU A 302 3.57 3.71 20.38
CA LEU A 302 2.41 2.84 20.52
C LEU A 302 1.53 3.35 21.67
N PRO A 303 0.19 3.22 21.56
CA PRO A 303 -0.69 3.43 22.71
C PRO A 303 -0.27 2.52 23.87
N ARG A 304 -0.34 3.00 25.10
CA ARG A 304 0.07 2.21 26.29
C ARG A 304 -0.65 0.88 26.40
N SER A 305 -1.91 0.85 25.96
CA SER A 305 -2.71 -0.39 25.91
C SER A 305 -2.16 -1.46 24.95
N ARG A 306 -1.25 -1.07 24.05
CA ARG A 306 -0.63 -1.94 23.05
C ARG A 306 0.87 -2.12 23.24
N HIS A 307 1.43 -1.70 24.39
CA HIS A 307 2.81 -1.96 24.72
C HIS A 307 3.06 -3.48 24.82
N PHE A 308 4.22 -3.89 24.36
CA PHE A 308 4.67 -5.28 24.48
C PHE A 308 5.29 -5.52 25.86
N ALA A 309 4.97 -6.65 26.46
CA ALA A 309 5.66 -7.12 27.67
C ALA A 309 7.09 -7.56 27.33
N GLU A 310 7.99 -7.55 28.31
CA GLU A 310 9.38 -8.02 28.13
C GLU A 310 9.47 -9.50 27.70
N THR A 311 8.47 -10.31 28.08
CA THR A 311 8.36 -11.72 27.69
C THR A 311 7.92 -11.90 26.23
N ASP A 312 7.29 -10.89 25.63
CA ASP A 312 6.86 -10.92 24.25
C ASP A 312 8.05 -10.69 23.32
N GLN A 313 8.38 -11.67 22.49
CA GLN A 313 9.54 -11.60 21.59
C GLN A 313 9.43 -10.44 20.59
N ARG A 314 8.22 -9.99 20.27
CA ARG A 314 7.97 -8.83 19.39
C ARG A 314 8.52 -7.54 19.99
N HIS A 315 8.57 -7.43 21.32
CA HIS A 315 9.17 -6.28 22.00
C HIS A 315 10.55 -5.92 21.43
N ARG A 316 11.37 -6.93 21.15
CA ARG A 316 12.75 -6.73 20.67
C ARG A 316 12.89 -6.23 19.24
N SER A 317 11.86 -6.40 18.42
CA SER A 317 11.94 -6.11 16.99
C SER A 317 10.79 -5.24 16.45
N TYR A 318 9.66 -5.13 17.17
CA TYR A 318 8.50 -4.32 16.76
C TYR A 318 8.45 -2.98 17.51
N ALA A 319 9.07 -2.90 18.67
CA ALA A 319 9.11 -1.71 19.47
C ALA A 319 10.55 -1.37 19.87
N LEU A 320 10.77 -0.11 20.19
CA LEU A 320 12.00 0.35 20.84
C LEU A 320 11.59 1.09 22.11
N ASP A 321 12.17 0.66 23.23
CA ASP A 321 11.98 1.37 24.48
C ASP A 321 12.68 2.74 24.41
N SER A 322 11.97 3.74 24.85
CA SER A 322 12.44 5.10 24.94
C SER A 322 11.91 5.72 26.22
N THR A 323 12.45 6.86 26.58
CA THR A 323 11.94 7.65 27.71
C THR A 323 11.70 9.06 27.27
N LEU A 324 10.58 9.63 27.72
CA LEU A 324 10.25 11.03 27.54
C LEU A 324 10.50 11.75 28.86
N GLN A 325 11.29 12.80 28.83
CA GLN A 325 11.38 13.74 29.94
C GLN A 325 10.19 14.69 29.89
N VAL A 326 9.29 14.59 30.86
CA VAL A 326 8.07 15.42 30.98
C VAL A 326 8.38 16.71 31.71
N ASP A 327 9.21 16.61 32.77
CA ASP A 327 9.71 17.73 33.54
C ASP A 327 11.15 17.46 34.04
N ALA A 328 11.70 18.28 34.90
CA ALA A 328 13.08 18.17 35.38
C ALA A 328 13.39 16.83 36.08
N THR A 329 12.37 16.12 36.57
CA THR A 329 12.50 14.92 37.40
C THR A 329 11.72 13.70 36.88
N THR A 330 10.74 13.92 36.02
CA THR A 330 9.82 12.88 35.57
C THR A 330 10.19 12.36 34.19
N MET A 331 10.48 11.05 34.11
CA MET A 331 10.68 10.32 32.87
C MET A 331 9.53 9.33 32.67
N LEU A 332 8.85 9.39 31.54
CA LEU A 332 7.82 8.42 31.17
C LEU A 332 8.39 7.38 30.21
N PRO A 333 8.20 6.08 30.50
CA PRO A 333 8.57 5.04 29.54
C PRO A 333 7.65 5.08 28.33
N LEU A 334 8.23 4.97 27.14
CA LEU A 334 7.54 4.91 25.87
C LEU A 334 7.97 3.66 25.10
N GLN A 335 7.05 3.10 24.33
CA GLN A 335 7.40 2.13 23.29
C GLN A 335 7.07 2.77 21.93
N VAL A 336 8.10 3.01 21.14
CA VAL A 336 7.96 3.58 19.80
C VAL A 336 8.01 2.47 18.76
N VAL A 337 7.44 2.71 17.59
CA VAL A 337 7.48 1.73 16.50
C VAL A 337 8.93 1.47 16.11
N GLY A 338 9.39 0.24 16.32
CA GLY A 338 10.76 -0.20 16.07
C GLY A 338 10.96 -1.00 14.79
N LYS A 339 9.89 -1.24 14.04
CA LYS A 339 9.92 -2.08 12.84
C LYS A 339 10.80 -1.53 11.73
N TYR A 340 11.05 -0.23 11.71
CA TYR A 340 11.75 0.44 10.63
C TYR A 340 12.81 1.40 11.19
N PRO A 341 13.92 0.87 11.78
CA PRO A 341 14.90 1.70 12.44
C PRO A 341 15.76 2.50 11.42
N ALA A 342 15.90 3.80 11.66
CA ALA A 342 16.63 4.75 10.81
C ALA A 342 18.10 4.42 10.54
N LEU A 343 18.73 3.61 11.39
CA LEU A 343 20.15 3.24 11.31
C LEU A 343 20.52 2.45 10.05
N ILE A 344 19.53 1.97 9.27
CA ILE A 344 19.76 1.08 8.13
C ILE A 344 20.18 1.83 6.89
N PHE A 345 19.79 3.09 6.74
CA PHE A 345 20.16 3.89 5.58
C PHE A 345 21.65 4.30 5.54
N SER A 346 22.37 4.13 6.64
CA SER A 346 23.81 4.42 6.66
C SER A 346 24.67 3.49 5.81
N GLY A 347 24.09 2.40 5.25
CA GLY A 347 24.81 1.38 4.45
C GLY A 347 24.48 1.37 2.95
N GLY A 348 23.65 2.28 2.43
CA GLY A 348 23.32 2.35 0.99
C GLY A 348 22.43 1.21 0.46
N LEU A 349 21.84 0.38 1.33
CA LEU A 349 20.90 -0.67 0.93
C LEU A 349 19.49 -0.10 0.79
N PRO A 350 18.71 -0.55 -0.21
CA PRO A 350 17.31 -0.16 -0.33
C PRO A 350 16.52 -0.66 0.88
N ALA A 351 15.70 0.22 1.46
CA ALA A 351 14.75 -0.13 2.50
C ALA A 351 13.42 -0.55 1.88
N PHE A 352 12.67 -1.37 2.61
CA PHE A 352 11.37 -1.88 2.19
C PHE A 352 10.34 -1.70 3.30
N THR A 353 9.08 -1.46 2.90
CA THR A 353 7.93 -1.58 3.80
C THR A 353 7.08 -2.79 3.40
N CYS A 354 6.49 -3.46 4.40
CA CYS A 354 5.65 -4.62 4.17
C CYS A 354 4.25 -4.18 3.77
N VAL A 355 3.79 -4.63 2.60
CA VAL A 355 2.40 -4.44 2.14
C VAL A 355 1.53 -5.64 2.54
N VAL A 356 2.10 -6.85 2.47
CA VAL A 356 1.44 -8.09 2.89
C VAL A 356 2.46 -8.95 3.64
N ARG A 357 2.09 -9.39 4.85
CA ARG A 357 2.98 -10.18 5.72
C ARG A 357 2.62 -11.66 5.77
N THR A 358 3.60 -12.47 6.12
CA THR A 358 3.44 -13.93 6.30
C THR A 358 2.52 -14.29 7.47
N THR A 359 2.42 -13.43 8.50
CA THR A 359 1.54 -13.62 9.67
C THR A 359 0.09 -13.24 9.38
N GLU A 360 -0.17 -12.40 8.37
CA GLU A 360 -1.50 -11.86 8.11
C GLU A 360 -2.57 -12.91 7.84
N PRO A 361 -2.35 -13.94 7.00
CA PRO A 361 -3.35 -14.99 6.78
C PRO A 361 -3.83 -15.66 8.06
N LEU A 362 -2.96 -15.77 9.09
CA LEU A 362 -3.32 -16.34 10.38
C LEU A 362 -4.37 -15.50 11.10
N PHE A 363 -4.17 -14.18 11.17
CA PHE A 363 -5.12 -13.26 11.80
C PHE A 363 -6.43 -13.17 11.05
N LEU A 364 -6.40 -13.10 9.71
CA LEU A 364 -7.61 -13.10 8.88
C LEU A 364 -8.42 -14.39 9.10
N ARG A 365 -7.74 -15.55 9.17
CA ARG A 365 -8.37 -16.83 9.42
C ARG A 365 -8.95 -16.94 10.83
N ALA A 366 -8.19 -16.50 11.84
CA ALA A 366 -8.66 -16.53 13.23
C ALA A 366 -9.92 -15.67 13.42
N GLU A 367 -9.94 -14.46 12.85
CA GLU A 367 -11.13 -13.60 12.88
C GLU A 367 -12.31 -14.26 12.18
N ALA A 368 -12.12 -14.80 10.98
CA ALA A 368 -13.18 -15.47 10.22
C ALA A 368 -13.76 -16.67 10.99
N LEU A 369 -12.93 -17.49 11.62
CA LEU A 369 -13.37 -18.61 12.45
C LEU A 369 -14.22 -18.13 13.64
N ALA A 370 -13.80 -17.08 14.34
CA ALA A 370 -14.56 -16.49 15.44
C ALA A 370 -15.91 -15.93 14.96
N ARG A 371 -15.92 -15.21 13.83
CA ARG A 371 -17.17 -14.67 13.23
C ARG A 371 -18.12 -15.77 12.72
N MET A 372 -17.65 -16.98 12.51
CA MET A 372 -18.46 -18.16 12.17
C MET A 372 -18.88 -18.97 13.40
N GLY A 373 -18.63 -18.51 14.64
CA GLY A 373 -18.92 -19.25 15.86
C GLY A 373 -18.02 -20.47 16.11
N GLN A 374 -16.90 -20.58 15.38
CA GLN A 374 -15.90 -21.64 15.56
C GLN A 374 -14.86 -21.26 16.61
N ASP A 375 -15.33 -20.84 17.78
CA ASP A 375 -14.53 -20.22 18.84
C ASP A 375 -13.32 -21.04 19.26
N LYS A 376 -13.49 -22.37 19.42
CA LYS A 376 -12.37 -23.25 19.78
C LYS A 376 -11.27 -23.21 18.72
N ALA A 377 -11.63 -23.33 17.44
CA ALA A 377 -10.65 -23.33 16.36
C ALA A 377 -9.97 -21.97 16.20
N ALA A 378 -10.71 -20.87 16.35
CA ALA A 378 -10.18 -19.52 16.35
C ALA A 378 -9.18 -19.29 17.48
N ARG A 379 -9.55 -19.69 18.70
CA ARG A 379 -8.71 -19.56 19.90
C ARG A 379 -7.47 -20.44 19.83
N ASP A 380 -7.60 -21.71 19.44
CA ASP A 380 -6.46 -22.60 19.29
C ASP A 380 -5.43 -22.03 18.28
N LEU A 381 -5.94 -21.45 17.20
CA LEU A 381 -5.10 -20.85 16.18
C LEU A 381 -4.36 -19.60 16.70
N ILE A 382 -5.08 -18.63 17.27
CA ILE A 382 -4.45 -17.40 17.75
C ILE A 382 -3.53 -17.68 18.96
N ASN A 383 -3.91 -18.58 19.87
CA ASN A 383 -3.10 -18.93 21.02
C ASN A 383 -1.83 -19.70 20.61
N SER A 384 -1.86 -20.45 19.50
CA SER A 384 -0.62 -21.03 18.94
C SER A 384 0.39 -19.95 18.53
N TYR A 385 -0.10 -18.82 18.03
CA TYR A 385 0.72 -17.65 17.71
C TYR A 385 1.18 -16.91 18.98
N LEU A 386 0.27 -16.66 19.92
CA LEU A 386 0.61 -15.98 21.18
C LEU A 386 1.67 -16.74 21.98
N ARG A 387 1.57 -18.08 22.06
CA ARG A 387 2.64 -18.91 22.64
C ARG A 387 3.96 -18.78 21.90
N LEU A 388 3.92 -18.73 20.58
CA LEU A 388 5.13 -18.58 19.77
C LEU A 388 5.86 -17.26 20.07
N VAL A 389 5.12 -16.17 20.28
CA VAL A 389 5.69 -14.85 20.59
C VAL A 389 5.96 -14.65 22.07
N GLY A 390 5.51 -15.54 22.97
CA GLY A 390 5.67 -15.41 24.42
C GLY A 390 4.69 -14.40 25.05
N ALA A 391 3.57 -14.14 24.39
CA ALA A 391 2.48 -13.31 24.89
C ALA A 391 1.40 -14.12 25.61
N ASP A 392 0.57 -13.46 26.41
CA ASP A 392 -0.53 -14.08 27.13
C ASP A 392 -1.59 -14.63 26.16
N GLU A 393 -2.05 -15.86 26.42
CA GLU A 393 -3.10 -16.51 25.64
C GLU A 393 -4.47 -15.87 25.89
N LEU A 394 -5.29 -15.82 24.84
CA LEU A 394 -6.68 -15.41 24.96
C LEU A 394 -7.47 -16.42 25.80
N PRO A 395 -8.22 -15.96 26.82
CA PRO A 395 -8.92 -16.85 27.77
C PRO A 395 -10.10 -17.58 27.13
N ALA A 396 -10.42 -18.76 27.66
CA ALA A 396 -11.53 -19.58 27.18
C ALA A 396 -12.92 -18.93 27.36
N THR A 397 -13.00 -17.90 28.20
CA THR A 397 -14.24 -17.14 28.45
C THR A 397 -14.67 -16.22 27.31
N LEU A 398 -13.75 -15.88 26.40
CA LEU A 398 -14.09 -15.10 25.21
C LEU A 398 -14.79 -15.99 24.18
N THR A 399 -15.91 -15.53 23.65
CA THR A 399 -16.71 -16.23 22.64
C THR A 399 -17.21 -15.28 21.57
N GLU A 400 -17.46 -15.80 20.37
CA GLU A 400 -18.04 -15.06 19.24
C GLU A 400 -17.46 -13.65 19.04
N ALA A 401 -18.30 -12.61 19.20
CA ALA A 401 -17.90 -11.22 18.98
C ALA A 401 -16.75 -10.80 19.90
N THR A 402 -16.76 -11.18 21.18
CA THR A 402 -15.71 -10.81 22.13
C THR A 402 -14.37 -11.48 21.82
N LEU A 403 -14.40 -12.70 21.27
CA LEU A 403 -13.20 -13.37 20.79
C LEU A 403 -12.69 -12.72 19.51
N ALA A 404 -13.58 -12.40 18.56
CA ALA A 404 -13.19 -11.70 17.34
C ALA A 404 -12.58 -10.32 17.64
N ASP A 405 -13.17 -9.57 18.58
CA ASP A 405 -12.64 -8.25 18.96
C ASP A 405 -11.26 -8.36 19.62
N ALA A 406 -11.04 -9.37 20.48
CA ALA A 406 -9.72 -9.63 21.05
C ALA A 406 -8.67 -10.01 19.99
N ILE A 407 -9.05 -10.80 18.99
CA ILE A 407 -8.19 -11.14 17.84
C ILE A 407 -7.86 -9.88 17.04
N ILE A 408 -8.81 -8.97 16.82
CA ILE A 408 -8.61 -7.72 16.08
C ILE A 408 -7.71 -6.76 16.85
N GLU A 409 -7.80 -6.70 18.18
CA GLU A 409 -6.88 -5.91 19.01
C GLU A 409 -5.46 -6.49 18.98
N GLU A 410 -5.32 -7.82 19.00
CA GLU A 410 -4.02 -8.46 18.86
C GLU A 410 -3.44 -8.25 17.44
N LYS A 411 -4.31 -8.27 16.40
CA LYS A 411 -3.94 -7.88 15.04
C LYS A 411 -3.43 -6.44 14.98
N ALA A 412 -4.08 -5.50 15.67
CA ALA A 412 -3.63 -4.10 15.73
C ALA A 412 -2.24 -3.98 16.37
N ARG A 413 -1.92 -4.78 17.39
CA ARG A 413 -0.59 -4.84 17.99
C ARG A 413 0.44 -5.44 17.03
N GLU A 414 0.08 -6.53 16.36
CA GLU A 414 0.96 -7.21 15.39
C GLU A 414 1.34 -6.33 14.20
N PHE A 415 0.39 -5.60 13.65
CA PHE A 415 0.56 -4.82 12.43
C PHE A 415 0.69 -3.31 12.67
N ALA A 416 0.99 -2.88 13.90
CA ALA A 416 1.20 -1.48 14.21
C ALA A 416 2.26 -0.84 13.29
N GLY A 417 1.93 0.30 12.68
CA GLY A 417 2.77 1.00 11.71
C GLY A 417 2.73 0.44 10.28
N GLU A 418 1.83 -0.51 9.98
CA GLU A 418 1.69 -1.11 8.65
C GLU A 418 0.39 -0.68 7.92
N GLY A 419 -0.38 0.24 8.49
CA GLY A 419 -1.55 0.87 7.86
C GLY A 419 -2.79 -0.02 7.72
N LEU A 420 -2.86 -1.18 8.38
CA LEU A 420 -4.01 -2.09 8.26
C LEU A 420 -5.16 -1.72 9.19
N ARG A 421 -4.87 -1.14 10.33
CA ARG A 421 -5.85 -0.85 11.39
C ARG A 421 -6.97 0.10 10.94
N PHE A 422 -6.66 1.11 10.12
CA PHE A 422 -7.65 2.03 9.57
C PHE A 422 -8.79 1.30 8.85
N PHE A 423 -8.46 0.31 8.04
CA PHE A 423 -9.44 -0.49 7.30
C PHE A 423 -10.27 -1.38 8.22
N ASP A 424 -9.67 -1.94 9.28
CA ASP A 424 -10.40 -2.71 10.28
C ASP A 424 -11.41 -1.84 11.03
N LEU A 425 -11.00 -0.66 11.51
CA LEU A 425 -11.89 0.29 12.17
C LEU A 425 -13.05 0.73 11.27
N LYS A 426 -12.74 0.99 9.98
CA LYS A 426 -13.75 1.42 9.01
C LYS A 426 -14.79 0.33 8.72
N ARG A 427 -14.34 -0.91 8.38
CA ARG A 427 -15.25 -2.01 8.03
C ARG A 427 -16.10 -2.50 9.21
N LEU A 428 -15.58 -2.38 10.44
CA LEU A 428 -16.26 -2.83 11.66
C LEU A 428 -17.16 -1.74 12.28
N GLY A 429 -17.12 -0.51 11.76
CA GLY A 429 -17.86 0.59 12.33
C GLY A 429 -17.38 0.97 13.74
N LEU A 430 -16.09 0.78 14.03
CA LEU A 430 -15.50 1.14 15.32
C LEU A 430 -15.09 2.61 15.32
N PRO A 431 -15.20 3.35 16.43
CA PRO A 431 -14.71 4.72 16.52
C PRO A 431 -13.18 4.76 16.38
N ILE A 432 -12.66 5.91 15.91
CA ILE A 432 -11.23 6.19 15.93
C ILE A 432 -10.97 7.17 17.08
N VAL A 433 -10.06 6.81 17.98
CA VAL A 433 -9.73 7.63 19.15
C VAL A 433 -8.28 8.07 19.04
N HIS A 434 -8.06 9.37 18.97
CA HIS A 434 -6.75 9.97 18.98
C HIS A 434 -6.48 10.65 20.31
N TYR A 435 -5.21 10.62 20.69
CA TYR A 435 -4.73 11.21 21.93
C TYR A 435 -3.85 12.43 21.68
N THR A 436 -3.76 13.31 22.66
CA THR A 436 -2.73 14.36 22.68
C THR A 436 -1.34 13.72 22.78
N PRO A 437 -0.26 14.48 22.47
CA PRO A 437 1.09 13.97 22.68
C PRO A 437 1.24 13.28 24.03
N ASN A 438 1.97 12.15 24.03
CA ASN A 438 2.22 11.29 25.19
C ASN A 438 0.97 10.66 25.84
N GLU A 439 -0.16 10.62 25.12
CA GLU A 439 -1.40 9.99 25.61
C GLU A 439 -1.94 10.61 26.90
N GLU A 440 -1.78 11.93 27.06
CA GLU A 440 -2.25 12.64 28.27
C GLU A 440 -3.77 12.69 28.37
N ARG A 441 -4.44 12.91 27.23
CA ARG A 441 -5.92 12.95 27.12
C ARG A 441 -6.37 12.64 25.71
N VAL A 442 -7.66 12.32 25.58
CA VAL A 442 -8.30 12.20 24.26
C VAL A 442 -8.28 13.56 23.55
N ALA A 443 -7.75 13.59 22.35
CA ALA A 443 -7.71 14.75 21.47
C ALA A 443 -8.90 14.79 20.52
N LEU A 444 -9.26 13.62 19.98
CA LEU A 444 -10.33 13.44 18.99
C LEU A 444 -11.00 12.08 19.18
N THR A 445 -12.31 12.05 19.12
CA THR A 445 -13.06 10.81 18.88
C THR A 445 -13.86 10.98 17.59
N LEU A 446 -13.50 10.20 16.58
CA LEU A 446 -14.19 10.19 15.29
C LEU A 446 -15.18 9.02 15.28
N PRO A 447 -16.51 9.27 15.31
CA PRO A 447 -17.51 8.21 15.33
C PRO A 447 -17.56 7.43 14.00
N ALA A 448 -18.19 6.28 14.03
CA ALA A 448 -18.31 5.40 12.86
C ALA A 448 -18.95 6.08 11.64
N GLU A 449 -19.91 6.95 11.89
CA GLU A 449 -20.72 7.65 10.88
C GLU A 449 -20.02 8.87 10.29
N SER A 450 -18.85 9.24 10.81
CA SER A 450 -18.12 10.42 10.32
C SER A 450 -17.74 10.27 8.85
N TYR A 451 -18.16 11.23 8.03
CA TYR A 451 -17.82 11.28 6.60
C TYR A 451 -16.30 11.30 6.36
N ARG A 452 -15.53 11.84 7.30
CA ARG A 452 -14.06 11.95 7.20
C ARG A 452 -13.33 10.61 7.16
N ARG A 453 -14.04 9.51 7.44
CA ARG A 453 -13.51 8.14 7.31
C ARG A 453 -13.52 7.63 5.86
N THR A 454 -14.14 8.37 4.96
CA THR A 454 -14.13 8.10 3.51
C THR A 454 -13.56 9.32 2.81
N LEU A 455 -12.44 9.15 2.12
CA LEU A 455 -11.78 10.26 1.45
C LEU A 455 -12.66 10.86 0.34
N PRO A 456 -12.57 12.17 0.10
CA PRO A 456 -13.32 12.80 -0.99
C PRO A 456 -12.77 12.39 -2.37
N ILE A 457 -13.62 12.40 -3.37
CA ILE A 457 -13.16 12.36 -4.76
C ILE A 457 -12.41 13.67 -5.04
N PRO A 458 -11.16 13.61 -5.52
CA PRO A 458 -10.34 14.80 -5.71
C PRO A 458 -10.99 15.83 -6.64
N ALA A 459 -10.80 17.12 -6.34
CA ALA A 459 -11.34 18.21 -7.15
C ALA A 459 -10.90 18.12 -8.61
N THR A 460 -9.69 17.66 -8.87
CA THR A 460 -9.15 17.44 -10.22
C THR A 460 -9.95 16.42 -11.03
N GLU A 461 -10.57 15.43 -10.37
CA GLU A 461 -11.39 14.41 -11.03
C GLU A 461 -12.82 14.88 -11.27
N ARG A 462 -13.26 15.91 -10.56
CA ARG A 462 -14.61 16.49 -10.72
C ARG A 462 -14.82 17.21 -12.05
N VAL A 463 -13.76 17.45 -12.82
CA VAL A 463 -13.87 17.92 -14.22
C VAL A 463 -14.44 16.84 -15.14
N ASN A 464 -14.28 15.56 -14.79
CA ASN A 464 -14.95 14.44 -15.43
C ASN A 464 -16.43 14.41 -15.00
N ARG A 465 -17.34 14.83 -15.87
CA ARG A 465 -18.77 14.89 -15.57
C ARG A 465 -19.40 13.52 -15.33
N SER A 466 -18.78 12.45 -15.82
CA SER A 466 -19.26 11.08 -15.66
C SER A 466 -18.95 10.49 -14.29
N ILE A 467 -18.04 11.08 -13.48
CA ILE A 467 -17.58 10.50 -12.21
C ILE A 467 -18.69 10.41 -11.14
N GLY A 468 -19.77 11.15 -11.32
CA GLY A 468 -20.93 11.15 -10.43
C GLY A 468 -20.78 12.10 -9.22
N ALA A 469 -21.63 11.93 -8.21
CA ALA A 469 -21.66 12.77 -7.02
C ALA A 469 -20.42 12.57 -6.14
N GLN A 470 -20.11 13.57 -5.31
CA GLN A 470 -19.09 13.48 -4.26
C GLN A 470 -19.50 12.46 -3.19
N ASN A 471 -18.53 11.99 -2.40
CA ASN A 471 -18.82 11.14 -1.26
C ASN A 471 -19.63 11.90 -0.21
N PRO A 472 -20.56 11.22 0.50
CA PRO A 472 -21.45 11.85 1.47
C PRO A 472 -20.69 12.69 2.49
N GLY A 473 -21.23 13.85 2.83
CA GLY A 473 -20.66 14.78 3.81
C GLY A 473 -19.55 15.71 3.28
N TRP A 474 -18.96 15.40 2.13
CA TRP A 474 -18.01 16.27 1.48
C TRP A 474 -18.71 17.29 0.57
N PRO A 475 -18.20 18.53 0.48
CA PRO A 475 -18.80 19.53 -0.43
C PRO A 475 -18.66 19.09 -1.89
N GLU A 476 -19.70 19.34 -2.70
CA GLU A 476 -19.74 18.99 -4.13
C GLU A 476 -18.67 19.71 -4.95
N LEU A 477 -18.37 20.94 -4.60
CA LEU A 477 -17.35 21.75 -5.25
C LEU A 477 -16.37 22.24 -4.16
N LEU A 478 -15.12 21.90 -4.37
CA LEU A 478 -14.00 22.56 -3.72
C LEU A 478 -13.59 23.69 -4.68
N HIS A 479 -13.95 24.92 -4.32
CA HIS A 479 -13.53 26.11 -5.08
C HIS A 479 -12.11 26.50 -4.71
#